data_4892cac8888216ed1043f76683d8e818
#
_entry.id   4892cac8888216ed1043f76683d8e818
#
_cell.length_a   1.000
_cell.length_b   1.000
_cell.length_c   1.000
_cell.angle_alpha   90.00
_cell.angle_beta   90.00
_cell.angle_gamma   90.00
#
_symmetry.space_group_name_H-M   'P 1'
#
loop_
_entity.id
_entity.type
_entity.pdbx_description
1 polymer ?
#
loop_
_entity_poly.entity_id
_entity_poly.type
_entity_poly.pdbx_seq_one_letter_code
_entity_poly.pdbx_strand_id
1 'polypeptide(L)'
;MNKIVFKASVTALVALGCGGPAFAQDTPITGNIVMTPVGAAHRSDIRLTDNTGGLRFVAGPTLSPIHEGAAIQFFGSDNPNRPGQAIIDAGSNDLGAVILRTAPTGVTITERLRINAIGNVGINTDSPTQRLDVMGNIKISGTGSGLIFPDGSVMTGLSGNNSWSGANTFNGLSAGGGVVTGVGAPVGATDATNKSYVDSNFVKFVPGAEQLSVGDANGTAAMINLRGGSTCCSGPGGHTPAWFKVFQNGSFVATGNLGIGVSPYQGKGYRTSWDSYKGAFRSGYADAEWDDANVGFFSWAGGSNSKAVGLYALAFGDTNSAESTSSIVFGSGNQVKGAAGFSAGAGNRVCDTYGVALGNNAKSGGPYINGKCDPDSFNIHGLAAVAIGYNVTADQDHTTAMGKYASNNGFSGTFVWSDASATQSADTFKNTANNEFAARATGGFRFRTNLAGTTGCNLPAGSGVFNCTSSRTTKQNFRTIDGAEVLAKLRGLDISTWNYTSEGAAVRHAGPMAEDFYKAFALGVGNTSIGVQDLAGISLAAAKALDVRTTQLEAKAGEVDKLRAEVSELRAANATLEQRLAALEQRMAAAK
;
A
#
# COMPACT_ATOMS: atom_id res chain seq x y z
N MET A 1 3.36 -18.42 6.08
CA MET A 1 2.98 -17.03 5.75
C MET A 1 4.15 -16.12 6.07
N ASN A 2 4.86 -15.67 5.07
CA ASN A 2 5.95 -14.73 5.28
C ASN A 2 5.36 -13.34 5.43
N LYS A 3 5.24 -12.85 6.66
CA LYS A 3 4.98 -11.43 6.87
C LYS A 3 6.29 -10.68 6.61
N ILE A 4 6.33 -9.91 5.56
CA ILE A 4 7.40 -8.94 5.36
C ILE A 4 7.01 -7.73 6.20
N VAL A 5 7.78 -7.47 7.24
CA VAL A 5 7.61 -6.29 8.09
C VAL A 5 8.75 -5.35 7.74
N PHE A 6 8.41 -4.19 7.24
CA PHE A 6 9.39 -3.21 6.81
C PHE A 6 9.72 -2.24 7.93
N LYS A 7 10.99 -2.04 8.15
CA LYS A 7 11.48 -0.93 8.93
C LYS A 7 12.11 0.10 8.00
N ALA A 8 11.81 1.30 8.30
CA ALA A 8 12.36 2.40 7.62
C ALA A 8 13.83 2.44 7.75
N SER A 9 14.50 2.50 6.99
CA SER A 9 15.92 2.61 6.77
C SER A 9 16.65 1.32 7.01
N VAL A 10 17.01 0.82 5.96
CA VAL A 10 18.08 -0.12 5.84
C VAL A 10 19.40 0.45 6.37
N THR A 11 19.56 1.78 6.39
CA THR A 11 20.62 2.46 7.15
C THR A 11 20.54 2.13 8.62
N ALA A 12 19.36 2.09 9.19
CA ALA A 12 19.15 1.64 10.55
C ALA A 12 19.52 0.16 10.74
N LEU A 13 19.30 -0.69 9.74
CA LEU A 13 19.63 -2.11 9.84
C LEU A 13 21.15 -2.34 9.90
N VAL A 14 21.90 -1.62 9.09
CA VAL A 14 23.38 -1.68 9.09
C VAL A 14 23.95 -1.03 10.35
N ALA A 15 23.29 0.00 10.83
CA ALA A 15 23.80 0.77 11.96
C ALA A 15 23.29 0.30 13.32
N LEU A 16 22.10 -0.32 13.39
CA LEU A 16 21.58 -0.88 14.65
C LEU A 16 22.42 -2.04 15.18
N GLY A 17 23.19 -2.61 14.34
CA GLY A 17 24.20 -3.52 14.78
C GLY A 17 25.30 -2.92 15.62
N CYS A 18 25.45 -1.61 15.65
CA CYS A 18 26.52 -0.95 16.39
C CYS A 18 26.10 -0.34 17.74
N GLY A 19 24.86 -0.55 18.20
CA GLY A 19 24.45 -0.21 19.57
C GLY A 19 24.41 1.27 19.93
N GLY A 20 24.19 2.19 18.96
CA GLY A 20 24.12 3.62 19.22
C GLY A 20 22.70 4.17 19.12
N PRO A 21 22.28 5.07 20.02
CA PRO A 21 20.98 5.69 20.00
C PRO A 21 21.03 6.93 19.12
N ALA A 22 20.91 6.99 17.94
CA ALA A 22 20.68 8.18 17.15
C ALA A 22 20.77 7.92 15.65
N PHE A 23 19.67 7.41 15.13
CA PHE A 23 19.40 7.58 13.71
C PHE A 23 18.22 8.53 13.57
N ALA A 24 18.46 9.75 13.85
CA ALA A 24 17.64 10.84 13.42
C ALA A 24 18.56 11.66 12.52
N GLN A 25 18.63 11.31 11.28
CA GLN A 25 18.84 12.28 10.21
C GLN A 25 19.11 11.59 8.88
N ASP A 26 18.49 12.12 7.88
CA ASP A 26 18.50 11.80 6.48
C ASP A 26 19.91 11.54 5.92
N THR A 27 20.30 10.31 5.87
CA THR A 27 21.35 9.89 4.96
C THR A 27 20.69 9.28 3.75
N PRO A 28 20.74 9.89 2.58
CA PRO A 28 20.32 9.23 1.37
C PRO A 28 21.23 8.01 1.17
N ILE A 29 20.64 6.83 1.29
CA ILE A 29 21.33 5.61 0.84
C ILE A 29 21.29 5.68 -0.68
N THR A 30 22.37 6.15 -1.27
CA THR A 30 22.61 6.01 -2.70
C THR A 30 23.15 4.61 -2.91
N GLY A 31 22.31 3.67 -3.33
CA GLY A 31 22.73 2.32 -3.65
C GLY A 31 21.68 1.25 -3.34
N ASN A 32 21.89 0.09 -3.91
CA ASN A 32 21.05 -1.05 -3.70
C ASN A 32 21.44 -1.78 -2.42
N ILE A 33 20.49 -2.00 -1.53
CA ILE A 33 20.66 -2.91 -0.42
C ILE A 33 20.21 -4.27 -0.89
N VAL A 34 21.17 -5.13 -1.17
CA VAL A 34 20.91 -6.48 -1.62
C VAL A 34 20.97 -7.41 -0.41
N MET A 35 19.83 -7.95 -0.03
CA MET A 35 19.76 -9.04 0.93
C MET A 35 19.79 -10.35 0.16
N THR A 36 20.87 -11.12 0.31
CA THR A 36 21.02 -12.41 -0.37
C THR A 36 20.43 -13.50 0.51
N PRO A 37 19.44 -14.26 0.05
CA PRO A 37 18.96 -15.43 0.80
C PRO A 37 20.03 -16.50 0.82
N VAL A 38 20.12 -17.21 1.92
CA VAL A 38 20.93 -18.43 2.03
C VAL A 38 20.14 -19.56 1.35
N GLY A 39 20.54 -19.91 0.14
CA GLY A 39 19.91 -20.95 -0.67
C GLY A 39 19.48 -20.47 -2.05
N ALA A 40 19.77 -21.24 -3.04
CA ALA A 40 19.64 -20.89 -4.45
C ALA A 40 18.18 -20.57 -4.82
N ALA A 41 17.84 -19.38 -5.09
CA ALA A 41 16.83 -18.95 -6.06
C ALA A 41 16.12 -17.60 -5.81
N HIS A 42 16.13 -16.99 -4.62
CA HIS A 42 15.32 -15.78 -4.42
C HIS A 42 16.13 -14.64 -3.77
N ARG A 43 16.29 -13.55 -4.50
CA ARG A 43 16.82 -12.28 -3.99
C ARG A 43 15.68 -11.39 -3.52
N SER A 44 15.80 -10.86 -2.31
CA SER A 44 14.96 -9.74 -1.88
C SER A 44 15.80 -8.46 -1.89
N ASP A 45 15.44 -7.53 -2.75
CA ASP A 45 16.11 -6.24 -2.86
C ASP A 45 15.25 -5.16 -2.21
N ILE A 46 15.83 -4.33 -1.35
CA ILE A 46 15.29 -3.03 -1.00
C ILE A 46 16.12 -2.02 -1.78
N ARG A 47 15.50 -1.35 -2.74
CA ARG A 47 16.16 -0.32 -3.53
C ARG A 47 15.56 1.02 -3.18
N LEU A 48 16.41 1.92 -2.74
CA LEU A 48 16.11 3.34 -2.74
C LEU A 48 16.46 3.83 -4.15
N THR A 49 15.46 4.22 -4.90
CA THR A 49 15.70 4.84 -6.21
C THR A 49 16.22 6.24 -5.94
N ASP A 50 17.39 6.50 -6.49
CA ASP A 50 18.05 7.79 -6.47
C ASP A 50 17.17 8.91 -7.04
N ASN A 51 17.64 10.10 -6.99
CA ASN A 51 17.23 11.38 -7.61
C ASN A 51 15.78 11.57 -8.13
N THR A 52 14.98 10.52 -8.27
CA THR A 52 13.59 10.57 -8.73
C THR A 52 12.59 10.25 -7.61
N GLY A 53 13.07 10.14 -6.38
CA GLY A 53 12.24 10.07 -5.17
C GLY A 53 11.30 8.84 -5.12
N GLY A 54 11.82 7.63 -5.25
CA GLY A 54 11.00 6.43 -5.15
C GLY A 54 11.59 5.37 -4.22
N LEU A 55 10.74 4.69 -3.46
CA LEU A 55 11.08 3.51 -2.68
C LEU A 55 10.52 2.26 -3.36
N ARG A 56 11.35 1.25 -3.54
CA ARG A 56 10.97 0.01 -4.19
C ARG A 56 11.37 -1.21 -3.36
N PHE A 57 10.43 -2.10 -3.14
CA PHE A 57 10.65 -3.42 -2.56
C PHE A 57 10.50 -4.47 -3.65
N VAL A 58 11.51 -5.27 -3.88
CA VAL A 58 11.53 -6.28 -4.96
C VAL A 58 11.93 -7.63 -4.39
N ALA A 59 11.20 -8.67 -4.78
CA ALA A 59 11.56 -10.06 -4.53
C ALA A 59 11.78 -10.77 -5.87
N GLY A 60 13.01 -11.21 -6.13
CA GLY A 60 13.33 -11.91 -7.38
C GLY A 60 14.83 -12.09 -7.60
N PRO A 61 15.23 -12.98 -8.53
CA PRO A 61 16.61 -13.42 -8.67
C PRO A 61 17.52 -12.47 -9.47
N THR A 62 17.01 -11.46 -10.17
CA THR A 62 17.80 -10.65 -11.10
C THR A 62 17.68 -9.15 -10.90
N LEU A 63 18.75 -8.45 -11.26
CA LEU A 63 18.84 -6.99 -11.30
C LEU A 63 18.37 -6.42 -12.66
N SER A 64 17.58 -7.19 -13.41
CA SER A 64 17.08 -6.75 -14.72
C SER A 64 16.21 -5.50 -14.60
N PRO A 65 16.31 -4.54 -15.51
CA PRO A 65 15.40 -3.41 -15.58
C PRO A 65 13.96 -3.81 -15.94
N ILE A 66 13.77 -5.04 -16.43
CA ILE A 66 12.47 -5.66 -16.69
C ILE A 66 12.14 -6.49 -15.47
N HIS A 67 11.07 -6.14 -14.77
CA HIS A 67 10.65 -6.66 -13.48
C HIS A 67 10.33 -8.16 -13.51
N GLU A 68 11.29 -9.03 -13.29
CA GLU A 68 11.07 -10.48 -13.19
C GLU A 68 10.57 -10.93 -11.82
N GLY A 69 10.64 -10.07 -10.81
CA GLY A 69 10.19 -10.35 -9.45
C GLY A 69 9.01 -9.49 -8.99
N ALA A 70 8.34 -9.92 -7.93
CA ALA A 70 7.29 -9.12 -7.30
C ALA A 70 7.88 -7.85 -6.68
N ALA A 71 7.21 -6.73 -6.83
CA ALA A 71 7.65 -5.46 -6.29
C ALA A 71 6.48 -4.63 -5.74
N ILE A 72 6.77 -3.85 -4.72
CA ILE A 72 5.95 -2.71 -4.32
C ILE A 72 6.79 -1.47 -4.54
N GLN A 73 6.29 -0.53 -5.31
CA GLN A 73 7.01 0.67 -5.72
C GLN A 73 6.19 1.91 -5.34
N PHE A 74 6.86 2.88 -4.76
CA PHE A 74 6.31 4.20 -4.51
C PHE A 74 7.17 5.21 -5.25
N PHE A 75 6.57 6.04 -6.07
CA PHE A 75 7.25 7.04 -6.88
C PHE A 75 7.00 8.43 -6.31
N GLY A 76 8.05 9.21 -6.16
CA GLY A 76 7.94 10.63 -5.80
C GLY A 76 7.31 11.48 -6.89
N SER A 77 6.93 12.72 -6.53
CA SER A 77 6.32 13.67 -7.47
C SER A 77 7.22 14.02 -8.65
N ASP A 78 8.53 13.95 -8.46
CA ASP A 78 9.53 14.36 -9.44
C ASP A 78 9.91 13.24 -10.43
N ASN A 79 9.27 12.08 -10.29
CA ASN A 79 9.49 11.00 -11.24
C ASN A 79 8.90 11.37 -12.61
N PRO A 80 9.71 11.47 -13.67
CA PRO A 80 9.27 11.99 -14.97
C PRO A 80 8.26 11.08 -15.68
N ASN A 81 8.21 9.79 -15.32
CA ASN A 81 7.38 8.80 -16.01
C ASN A 81 6.15 8.37 -15.18
N ARG A 82 6.21 8.47 -13.85
CA ARG A 82 5.18 7.94 -12.93
C ARG A 82 5.02 8.79 -11.68
N PRO A 83 4.75 10.09 -11.79
CA PRO A 83 4.69 10.99 -10.64
C PRO A 83 3.61 10.57 -9.64
N GLY A 84 3.99 10.43 -8.36
CA GLY A 84 3.07 10.17 -7.25
C GLY A 84 2.37 8.81 -7.27
N GLN A 85 2.86 7.83 -8.03
CA GLN A 85 2.21 6.52 -8.12
C GLN A 85 2.73 5.53 -7.07
N ALA A 86 1.82 4.70 -6.57
CA ALA A 86 2.12 3.46 -5.87
C ALA A 86 1.78 2.28 -6.77
N ILE A 87 2.73 1.40 -7.02
CA ILE A 87 2.57 0.25 -7.92
C ILE A 87 2.87 -1.03 -7.17
N ILE A 88 2.02 -2.03 -7.34
CA ILE A 88 2.24 -3.39 -6.86
C ILE A 88 2.41 -4.27 -8.09
N ASP A 89 3.63 -4.75 -8.31
CA ASP A 89 3.98 -5.68 -9.39
C ASP A 89 4.08 -7.09 -8.81
N ALA A 90 3.52 -8.05 -9.51
CA ALA A 90 3.56 -9.45 -9.09
C ALA A 90 4.69 -10.26 -9.75
N GLY A 91 5.56 -9.60 -10.49
CA GLY A 91 6.60 -10.23 -11.28
C GLY A 91 6.15 -10.61 -12.69
N SER A 92 7.11 -10.87 -13.56
CA SER A 92 6.90 -11.08 -15.00
C SER A 92 6.88 -12.54 -15.45
N ASN A 93 6.93 -13.49 -14.52
CA ASN A 93 6.82 -14.91 -14.84
C ASN A 93 5.36 -15.38 -14.82
N ASP A 94 5.08 -16.52 -15.47
CA ASP A 94 3.74 -17.10 -15.61
C ASP A 94 3.06 -17.46 -14.27
N LEU A 95 3.77 -17.36 -13.16
CA LEU A 95 3.28 -17.65 -11.81
C LEU A 95 3.09 -16.40 -10.94
N GLY A 96 3.46 -15.22 -11.44
CA GLY A 96 3.33 -13.96 -10.71
C GLY A 96 1.87 -13.61 -10.44
N ALA A 97 1.53 -13.26 -9.20
CA ALA A 97 0.17 -12.84 -8.86
C ALA A 97 0.15 -11.85 -7.69
N VAL A 98 -0.73 -10.86 -7.76
CA VAL A 98 -1.13 -10.06 -6.60
C VAL A 98 -2.24 -10.80 -5.87
N ILE A 99 -2.05 -11.12 -4.60
CA ILE A 99 -2.99 -11.94 -3.82
C ILE A 99 -3.40 -11.23 -2.54
N LEU A 100 -4.71 -11.08 -2.34
CA LEU A 100 -5.30 -10.63 -1.09
C LEU A 100 -5.94 -11.82 -0.37
N ARG A 101 -5.58 -11.99 0.91
CA ARG A 101 -6.05 -13.09 1.75
C ARG A 101 -6.68 -12.58 3.02
N THR A 102 -7.74 -13.24 3.45
CA THR A 102 -8.38 -12.96 4.74
C THR A 102 -8.77 -14.27 5.45
N ALA A 103 -8.94 -14.20 6.76
CA ALA A 103 -9.52 -15.29 7.53
C ALA A 103 -10.41 -14.73 8.66
N PRO A 104 -11.53 -15.36 8.98
CA PRO A 104 -12.20 -15.16 10.25
C PRO A 104 -11.30 -15.63 11.40
N THR A 105 -11.56 -15.15 12.61
CA THR A 105 -10.83 -15.56 13.81
C THR A 105 -10.88 -17.08 13.99
N GLY A 106 -9.70 -17.70 14.13
CA GLY A 106 -9.58 -19.16 14.34
C GLY A 106 -9.68 -20.02 13.07
N VAL A 107 -9.73 -19.45 11.88
CA VAL A 107 -9.81 -20.18 10.61
C VAL A 107 -8.56 -19.94 9.76
N THR A 108 -8.24 -20.90 8.91
CA THR A 108 -7.13 -20.80 7.95
C THR A 108 -7.30 -19.59 7.04
N ILE A 109 -6.22 -18.85 6.82
CA ILE A 109 -6.21 -17.72 5.88
C ILE A 109 -6.43 -18.23 4.46
N THR A 110 -7.46 -17.72 3.82
CA THR A 110 -7.82 -18.07 2.44
C THR A 110 -7.63 -16.89 1.49
N GLU A 111 -7.35 -17.19 0.27
CA GLU A 111 -7.28 -16.24 -0.81
C GLU A 111 -8.69 -15.71 -1.12
N ARG A 112 -8.83 -14.39 -1.25
CA ARG A 112 -10.10 -13.73 -1.55
C ARG A 112 -10.10 -13.02 -2.88
N LEU A 113 -8.94 -12.52 -3.26
CA LEU A 113 -8.74 -11.88 -4.56
C LEU A 113 -7.35 -12.21 -5.08
N ARG A 114 -7.28 -12.46 -6.37
CA ARG A 114 -6.04 -12.66 -7.12
C ARG A 114 -6.06 -11.86 -8.41
N ILE A 115 -4.92 -11.30 -8.76
CA ILE A 115 -4.62 -10.87 -10.13
C ILE A 115 -3.45 -11.74 -10.58
N ASN A 116 -3.68 -12.63 -11.55
CA ASN A 116 -2.65 -13.55 -12.04
C ASN A 116 -1.70 -12.87 -13.04
N ALA A 117 -0.66 -13.59 -13.46
CA ALA A 117 0.39 -13.09 -14.35
C ALA A 117 -0.13 -12.55 -15.70
N ILE A 118 -1.22 -13.07 -16.22
CA ILE A 118 -1.85 -12.59 -17.47
C ILE A 118 -2.88 -11.50 -17.25
N GLY A 119 -3.00 -11.00 -16.01
CA GLY A 119 -3.88 -9.90 -15.64
C GLY A 119 -5.34 -10.29 -15.39
N ASN A 120 -5.63 -11.56 -15.21
CA ASN A 120 -6.97 -11.98 -14.82
C ASN A 120 -7.18 -11.80 -13.32
N VAL A 121 -8.34 -11.28 -12.95
CA VAL A 121 -8.76 -11.06 -11.57
C VAL A 121 -9.64 -12.21 -11.13
N GLY A 122 -9.21 -12.93 -10.11
CA GLY A 122 -9.99 -13.97 -9.44
C GLY A 122 -10.54 -13.48 -8.10
N ILE A 123 -11.81 -13.67 -7.86
CA ILE A 123 -12.42 -13.47 -6.55
C ILE A 123 -12.87 -14.84 -6.04
N ASN A 124 -12.28 -15.27 -4.93
CA ASN A 124 -12.50 -16.59 -4.31
C ASN A 124 -12.14 -17.78 -5.23
N THR A 125 -11.33 -17.56 -6.26
CA THR A 125 -10.71 -18.58 -7.12
C THR A 125 -9.22 -18.30 -7.27
N ASP A 126 -8.42 -19.36 -7.24
CA ASP A 126 -6.95 -19.30 -7.40
C ASP A 126 -6.48 -19.52 -8.85
N SER A 127 -7.42 -19.83 -9.74
CA SER A 127 -7.14 -20.16 -11.14
C SER A 127 -8.11 -19.44 -12.09
N PRO A 128 -8.12 -18.08 -12.12
CA PRO A 128 -9.05 -17.33 -12.95
C PRO A 128 -8.77 -17.58 -14.43
N THR A 129 -9.79 -18.04 -15.14
CA THR A 129 -9.75 -18.38 -16.57
C THR A 129 -10.13 -17.19 -17.46
N GLN A 130 -10.74 -16.15 -16.88
CA GLN A 130 -11.22 -14.95 -17.55
C GLN A 130 -10.64 -13.69 -16.89
N ARG A 131 -10.76 -12.54 -17.56
CA ARG A 131 -10.29 -11.22 -17.03
C ARG A 131 -10.84 -10.90 -15.65
N LEU A 132 -12.07 -11.31 -15.38
CA LEU A 132 -12.66 -11.34 -14.05
C LEU A 132 -13.35 -12.69 -13.86
N ASP A 133 -12.90 -13.46 -12.89
CA ASP A 133 -13.43 -14.79 -12.54
C ASP A 133 -13.81 -14.79 -11.06
N VAL A 134 -15.09 -14.98 -10.77
CA VAL A 134 -15.64 -14.92 -9.42
C VAL A 134 -16.26 -16.27 -9.08
N MET A 135 -15.61 -16.99 -8.16
CA MET A 135 -16.19 -18.21 -7.61
C MET A 135 -17.21 -17.85 -6.52
N GLY A 136 -18.44 -17.64 -6.94
CA GLY A 136 -19.56 -17.22 -6.10
C GLY A 136 -20.51 -16.29 -6.84
N ASN A 137 -21.40 -15.67 -6.10
CA ASN A 137 -22.39 -14.77 -6.66
C ASN A 137 -21.86 -13.33 -6.75
N ILE A 138 -22.02 -12.71 -7.90
CA ILE A 138 -21.86 -11.27 -8.05
C ILE A 138 -23.21 -10.61 -7.77
N LYS A 139 -23.34 -9.93 -6.65
CA LYS A 139 -24.52 -9.13 -6.37
C LYS A 139 -24.31 -7.71 -6.90
N ILE A 140 -24.95 -7.41 -8.00
CA ILE A 140 -25.06 -6.04 -8.49
C ILE A 140 -26.33 -5.47 -7.84
N SER A 141 -26.14 -4.58 -6.86
CA SER A 141 -27.27 -3.99 -6.12
C SER A 141 -27.64 -2.65 -6.74
N GLY A 142 -28.85 -2.56 -7.28
CA GLY A 142 -29.41 -1.35 -7.88
C GLY A 142 -30.52 -1.75 -8.84
N THR A 143 -31.64 -1.02 -8.81
CA THR A 143 -32.73 -1.25 -9.77
C THR A 143 -32.27 -0.80 -11.16
N GLY A 144 -32.22 -1.70 -12.13
CA GLY A 144 -31.91 -1.39 -13.54
C GLY A 144 -30.45 -1.56 -13.95
N SER A 145 -29.57 -2.06 -13.08
CA SER A 145 -28.15 -2.31 -13.42
C SER A 145 -27.95 -3.71 -13.95
N GLY A 146 -27.36 -3.85 -15.13
CA GLY A 146 -26.88 -5.10 -15.71
C GLY A 146 -25.38 -5.07 -15.96
N LEU A 147 -24.80 -6.21 -16.29
CA LEU A 147 -23.42 -6.30 -16.75
C LEU A 147 -23.36 -5.76 -18.19
N ILE A 148 -22.59 -4.70 -18.41
CA ILE A 148 -22.40 -4.10 -19.74
C ILE A 148 -21.15 -4.73 -20.36
N PHE A 149 -21.28 -5.29 -21.55
CA PHE A 149 -20.15 -5.83 -22.33
C PHE A 149 -19.54 -4.77 -23.25
N PRO A 150 -18.30 -4.96 -23.71
CA PRO A 150 -17.60 -3.99 -24.57
C PRO A 150 -18.30 -3.70 -25.91
N ASP A 151 -19.16 -4.59 -26.39
CA ASP A 151 -20.00 -4.41 -27.58
C ASP A 151 -21.29 -3.63 -27.32
N GLY A 152 -21.49 -3.15 -26.08
CA GLY A 152 -22.69 -2.45 -25.65
C GLY A 152 -23.87 -3.40 -25.34
N SER A 153 -23.69 -4.71 -25.48
CA SER A 153 -24.72 -5.67 -25.08
C SER A 153 -24.88 -5.72 -23.56
N VAL A 154 -26.11 -5.84 -23.09
CA VAL A 154 -26.44 -5.97 -21.67
C VAL A 154 -26.93 -7.41 -21.43
N MET A 155 -26.36 -8.11 -20.48
CA MET A 155 -26.86 -9.43 -20.10
C MET A 155 -28.21 -9.27 -19.39
N THR A 156 -29.28 -9.52 -20.11
CA THR A 156 -30.65 -9.54 -19.60
C THR A 156 -31.10 -10.98 -19.34
N GLY A 157 -30.36 -11.76 -18.57
CA GLY A 157 -30.79 -13.08 -18.14
C GLY A 157 -30.09 -14.25 -18.84
N LEU A 158 -30.01 -15.34 -18.11
CA LEU A 158 -29.56 -16.64 -18.58
C LEU A 158 -30.53 -17.22 -19.62
N SER A 159 -29.99 -17.84 -20.66
CA SER A 159 -30.76 -18.54 -21.68
C SER A 159 -31.72 -19.57 -21.07
N GLY A 160 -32.98 -19.38 -21.32
CA GLY A 160 -34.05 -20.31 -20.92
C GLY A 160 -35.09 -19.65 -20.03
N ASN A 161 -36.30 -19.51 -20.54
CA ASN A 161 -37.52 -19.03 -19.87
C ASN A 161 -37.31 -17.88 -18.86
N ASN A 162 -37.29 -16.66 -19.35
CA ASN A 162 -37.28 -15.48 -18.50
C ASN A 162 -38.61 -15.33 -17.81
N SER A 163 -38.72 -15.77 -16.58
CA SER A 163 -39.79 -15.35 -15.69
C SER A 163 -39.37 -14.03 -15.03
N TRP A 164 -40.02 -12.95 -15.40
CA TRP A 164 -39.90 -11.67 -14.70
C TRP A 164 -40.71 -11.77 -13.41
N SER A 165 -40.05 -12.02 -12.29
CA SER A 165 -40.67 -11.93 -10.96
C SER A 165 -40.56 -10.50 -10.43
N GLY A 166 -41.39 -9.61 -10.89
CA GLY A 166 -41.52 -8.23 -10.41
C GLY A 166 -42.97 -7.78 -10.55
N ALA A 167 -43.37 -6.67 -9.94
CA ALA A 167 -44.73 -6.15 -9.83
C ALA A 167 -45.45 -5.82 -11.17
N ASN A 168 -44.83 -6.16 -12.30
CA ASN A 168 -45.37 -6.05 -13.63
C ASN A 168 -45.38 -7.41 -14.34
N THR A 169 -45.88 -8.43 -13.70
CA THR A 169 -46.10 -9.74 -14.32
C THR A 169 -47.27 -9.63 -15.29
N PHE A 170 -46.97 -9.65 -16.58
CA PHE A 170 -48.03 -9.89 -17.59
C PHE A 170 -48.34 -11.39 -17.53
N ASN A 171 -49.18 -11.82 -16.59
CA ASN A 171 -49.65 -13.20 -16.55
C ASN A 171 -50.51 -13.47 -17.79
N GLY A 172 -49.98 -14.14 -18.80
CA GLY A 172 -50.75 -14.65 -19.91
C GLY A 172 -50.44 -14.17 -21.31
N LEU A 173 -49.46 -13.27 -21.53
CA LEU A 173 -49.02 -12.86 -22.88
C LEU A 173 -47.76 -13.66 -23.26
N SER A 174 -47.94 -14.84 -23.83
CA SER A 174 -46.91 -15.55 -24.56
C SER A 174 -46.76 -14.94 -25.95
N ALA A 175 -45.83 -13.97 -26.09
CA ALA A 175 -45.43 -13.45 -27.40
C ALA A 175 -44.30 -14.32 -27.95
N GLY A 176 -44.55 -15.57 -28.20
CA GLY A 176 -43.64 -16.48 -28.93
C GLY A 176 -43.56 -16.13 -30.42
N GLY A 177 -43.07 -14.91 -30.75
CA GLY A 177 -42.82 -14.47 -32.14
C GLY A 177 -44.06 -14.22 -32.99
N GLY A 178 -45.25 -14.27 -32.42
CA GLY A 178 -46.51 -14.06 -33.13
C GLY A 178 -47.14 -12.72 -32.73
N VAL A 179 -47.70 -12.02 -33.71
CA VAL A 179 -48.55 -10.86 -33.49
C VAL A 179 -49.81 -11.28 -32.75
N VAL A 180 -50.15 -10.68 -31.62
CA VAL A 180 -51.47 -10.84 -31.01
C VAL A 180 -52.48 -10.14 -31.90
N THR A 181 -53.12 -10.92 -32.79
CA THR A 181 -54.16 -10.45 -33.68
C THR A 181 -55.53 -10.73 -33.07
N GLY A 182 -56.53 -9.90 -33.36
CA GLY A 182 -57.90 -10.16 -32.93
C GLY A 182 -58.28 -9.59 -31.55
N VAL A 183 -57.45 -8.73 -30.97
CA VAL A 183 -57.80 -8.02 -29.75
C VAL A 183 -58.92 -7.03 -30.10
N GLY A 184 -60.14 -7.25 -29.62
CA GLY A 184 -61.29 -6.38 -29.77
C GLY A 184 -61.08 -5.05 -29.01
N ALA A 185 -62.01 -4.10 -29.21
CA ALA A 185 -62.08 -2.94 -28.36
C ALA A 185 -62.38 -3.38 -26.91
N PRO A 186 -61.67 -2.85 -25.89
CA PRO A 186 -61.88 -3.23 -24.51
C PRO A 186 -63.27 -2.85 -24.06
N VAL A 187 -63.93 -3.73 -23.34
CA VAL A 187 -65.26 -3.55 -22.78
C VAL A 187 -65.20 -3.39 -21.26
N GLY A 188 -64.21 -4.00 -20.63
CA GLY A 188 -63.97 -3.94 -19.19
C GLY A 188 -62.61 -3.34 -18.84
N ALA A 189 -62.44 -2.92 -17.61
CA ALA A 189 -61.23 -2.25 -17.10
C ALA A 189 -59.95 -3.16 -17.14
N THR A 190 -60.12 -4.47 -17.33
CA THR A 190 -59.07 -5.48 -17.38
C THR A 190 -58.79 -6.04 -18.77
N ASP A 191 -59.49 -5.54 -19.80
CA ASP A 191 -59.38 -6.06 -21.15
C ASP A 191 -58.09 -5.59 -21.85
N ALA A 192 -57.49 -6.47 -22.65
CA ALA A 192 -56.37 -6.10 -23.53
C ALA A 192 -56.86 -5.15 -24.64
N THR A 193 -56.11 -4.12 -24.93
CA THR A 193 -56.46 -3.13 -25.97
C THR A 193 -55.81 -3.48 -27.31
N ASN A 194 -56.53 -3.29 -28.41
CA ASN A 194 -55.97 -3.38 -29.76
C ASN A 194 -55.37 -2.03 -30.21
N LYS A 195 -54.57 -2.08 -31.29
CA LYS A 195 -53.89 -0.91 -31.84
C LYS A 195 -54.87 0.24 -32.15
N SER A 196 -56.00 -0.09 -32.77
CA SER A 196 -57.01 0.92 -33.13
C SER A 196 -57.64 1.57 -31.90
N TYR A 197 -57.90 0.80 -30.85
CA TYR A 197 -58.45 1.34 -29.59
C TYR A 197 -57.40 2.20 -28.87
N VAL A 198 -56.14 1.77 -28.83
CA VAL A 198 -55.03 2.55 -28.25
C VAL A 198 -54.83 3.85 -29.03
N ASP A 199 -54.74 3.75 -30.36
CA ASP A 199 -54.55 4.92 -31.22
C ASP A 199 -55.74 5.91 -31.11
N SER A 200 -56.95 5.41 -30.86
CA SER A 200 -58.17 6.22 -30.81
C SER A 200 -58.50 6.76 -29.41
N ASN A 201 -58.13 6.07 -28.33
CA ASN A 201 -58.63 6.38 -26.98
C ASN A 201 -57.53 6.73 -25.97
N PHE A 202 -56.31 6.26 -26.16
CA PHE A 202 -55.22 6.48 -25.18
C PHE A 202 -54.19 7.47 -25.66
N VAL A 203 -54.13 7.77 -26.95
CA VAL A 203 -53.12 8.64 -27.52
C VAL A 203 -53.75 9.70 -28.40
N LYS A 204 -54.45 10.66 -27.80
CA LYS A 204 -54.75 11.91 -28.48
C LYS A 204 -53.55 12.82 -28.42
N PHE A 205 -52.71 12.78 -29.47
CA PHE A 205 -51.62 13.74 -29.61
C PHE A 205 -52.15 15.05 -30.20
N VAL A 206 -51.85 16.11 -29.50
CA VAL A 206 -51.96 17.45 -30.06
C VAL A 206 -50.73 17.68 -30.94
N PRO A 207 -50.86 18.11 -32.18
CA PRO A 207 -49.71 18.41 -33.03
C PRO A 207 -48.80 19.42 -32.35
N GLY A 208 -47.52 19.02 -32.12
CA GLY A 208 -46.48 19.84 -31.46
C GLY A 208 -46.20 19.47 -30.01
N ALA A 209 -46.92 18.55 -29.38
CA ALA A 209 -46.61 18.00 -28.06
C ALA A 209 -45.94 16.61 -28.14
N GLU A 210 -45.49 16.13 -27.02
CA GLU A 210 -44.78 14.85 -26.85
C GLU A 210 -45.48 13.67 -27.54
N GLN A 211 -44.70 12.86 -28.31
CA GLN A 211 -45.20 11.68 -28.99
C GLN A 211 -44.78 10.40 -28.28
N LEU A 212 -45.76 9.56 -27.90
CA LEU A 212 -45.56 8.18 -27.56
C LEU A 212 -45.79 7.32 -28.81
N SER A 213 -44.72 6.77 -29.40
CA SER A 213 -44.77 5.84 -30.50
C SER A 213 -44.43 4.44 -30.00
N VAL A 214 -45.35 3.49 -30.19
CA VAL A 214 -45.16 2.08 -29.81
C VAL A 214 -44.93 1.28 -31.08
N GLY A 215 -43.73 0.84 -31.29
CA GLY A 215 -43.17 -0.13 -32.22
C GLY A 215 -43.74 -0.27 -33.64
N ASP A 216 -42.84 -0.45 -34.61
CA ASP A 216 -43.20 -0.94 -35.94
C ASP A 216 -42.82 -2.42 -36.13
N ALA A 217 -43.39 -3.02 -37.21
CA ALA A 217 -43.27 -4.44 -37.49
C ALA A 217 -41.86 -4.91 -37.93
N ASN A 218 -40.86 -4.02 -38.08
CA ASN A 218 -39.58 -4.32 -38.68
C ASN A 218 -38.39 -4.40 -37.66
N GLY A 219 -38.67 -4.33 -36.37
CA GLY A 219 -37.68 -4.60 -35.33
C GLY A 219 -36.59 -3.54 -35.13
N THR A 220 -36.54 -2.51 -35.92
CA THR A 220 -35.56 -1.41 -35.85
C THR A 220 -36.09 -0.16 -35.16
N ALA A 221 -37.40 -0.05 -34.97
CA ALA A 221 -38.03 1.07 -34.27
C ALA A 221 -38.06 0.84 -32.75
N ALA A 222 -38.02 1.92 -31.99
CA ALA A 222 -38.17 1.88 -30.54
C ALA A 222 -39.60 1.44 -30.17
N MET A 223 -39.73 0.54 -29.18
CA MET A 223 -41.02 0.13 -28.63
C MET A 223 -41.76 1.29 -27.92
N ILE A 224 -41.00 2.14 -27.24
CA ILE A 224 -41.44 3.37 -26.62
C ILE A 224 -40.54 4.49 -27.13
N ASN A 225 -41.14 5.52 -27.70
CA ASN A 225 -40.41 6.65 -28.26
C ASN A 225 -41.08 7.93 -27.78
N LEU A 226 -40.55 8.52 -26.70
CA LEU A 226 -41.03 9.80 -26.17
C LEU A 226 -40.13 10.90 -26.74
N ARG A 227 -40.70 11.84 -27.46
CA ARG A 227 -39.99 12.98 -28.03
C ARG A 227 -40.44 14.26 -27.31
N GLY A 228 -39.46 14.97 -26.75
CA GLY A 228 -39.70 16.30 -26.22
C GLY A 228 -40.06 17.29 -27.35
N GLY A 229 -41.04 18.18 -27.08
CA GLY A 229 -41.47 19.18 -28.04
C GLY A 229 -40.33 20.11 -28.47
N SER A 230 -40.32 20.51 -29.74
CA SER A 230 -39.22 21.27 -30.36
C SER A 230 -39.26 22.79 -30.06
N THR A 231 -40.03 23.24 -29.06
CA THR A 231 -40.24 24.67 -28.82
C THR A 231 -39.25 25.31 -27.83
N CYS A 232 -38.31 24.57 -27.28
CA CYS A 232 -37.24 25.14 -26.47
C CYS A 232 -36.03 25.41 -27.33
N CYS A 233 -35.69 26.68 -27.52
CA CYS A 233 -34.40 27.19 -28.03
C CYS A 233 -34.23 27.16 -29.55
N SER A 234 -34.90 28.08 -30.23
CA SER A 234 -34.53 28.47 -31.61
C SER A 234 -33.27 29.33 -31.60
N GLY A 235 -32.09 28.69 -31.60
CA GLY A 235 -30.80 29.33 -31.86
C GLY A 235 -30.17 28.75 -33.12
N PRO A 236 -29.20 29.42 -33.76
CA PRO A 236 -28.58 28.97 -35.01
C PRO A 236 -27.58 27.81 -34.76
N GLY A 237 -28.11 26.64 -34.42
CA GLY A 237 -27.29 25.45 -34.13
C GLY A 237 -28.10 24.17 -34.03
N GLY A 238 -29.30 24.10 -34.60
CA GLY A 238 -30.09 22.88 -34.82
C GLY A 238 -30.06 21.89 -33.65
N HIS A 239 -30.79 22.17 -32.58
CA HIS A 239 -30.83 21.23 -31.44
C HIS A 239 -31.61 19.96 -31.80
N THR A 240 -30.99 18.80 -31.61
CA THR A 240 -31.68 17.52 -31.73
C THR A 240 -32.71 17.41 -30.60
N PRO A 241 -33.97 17.05 -30.89
CA PRO A 241 -34.94 16.86 -29.83
C PRO A 241 -34.49 15.78 -28.83
N ALA A 242 -34.82 15.97 -27.55
CA ALA A 242 -34.61 14.96 -26.54
C ALA A 242 -35.50 13.74 -26.80
N TRP A 243 -34.96 12.56 -26.63
CA TRP A 243 -35.65 11.30 -26.82
C TRP A 243 -35.49 10.39 -25.63
N PHE A 244 -36.55 9.70 -25.23
CA PHE A 244 -36.47 8.49 -24.44
C PHE A 244 -37.01 7.36 -25.29
N LYS A 245 -36.16 6.38 -25.61
CA LYS A 245 -36.49 5.25 -26.48
C LYS A 245 -36.23 3.95 -25.74
N VAL A 246 -37.16 3.01 -25.82
CA VAL A 246 -37.00 1.64 -25.39
C VAL A 246 -37.10 0.76 -26.62
N PHE A 247 -36.11 -0.09 -26.87
CA PHE A 247 -36.04 -0.95 -28.04
C PHE A 247 -36.54 -2.36 -27.73
N GLN A 248 -36.87 -3.12 -28.78
CA GLN A 248 -37.38 -4.50 -28.66
C GLN A 248 -36.39 -5.45 -27.97
N ASN A 249 -35.09 -5.19 -28.04
CA ASN A 249 -34.06 -5.98 -27.38
C ASN A 249 -33.89 -5.65 -25.88
N GLY A 250 -34.77 -4.86 -25.29
CA GLY A 250 -34.71 -4.41 -23.92
C GLY A 250 -33.77 -3.21 -23.65
N SER A 251 -33.06 -2.73 -24.66
CA SER A 251 -32.23 -1.53 -24.53
C SER A 251 -33.09 -0.31 -24.39
N PHE A 252 -32.63 0.69 -23.63
CA PHE A 252 -33.24 2.01 -23.66
C PHE A 252 -32.17 3.08 -23.96
N VAL A 253 -32.60 4.16 -24.58
CA VAL A 253 -31.76 5.34 -24.84
C VAL A 253 -32.51 6.58 -24.41
N ALA A 254 -31.88 7.36 -23.56
CA ALA A 254 -32.31 8.73 -23.26
C ALA A 254 -31.29 9.68 -23.89
N THR A 255 -31.76 10.55 -24.78
CA THR A 255 -30.91 11.56 -25.43
C THR A 255 -31.35 12.94 -24.98
N GLY A 256 -30.42 13.88 -25.03
CA GLY A 256 -30.69 15.29 -24.76
C GLY A 256 -29.49 16.11 -25.19
N ASN A 257 -29.52 17.38 -24.94
CA ASN A 257 -28.45 18.31 -25.33
C ASN A 257 -27.68 18.75 -24.08
N LEU A 258 -26.40 18.49 -24.09
CA LEU A 258 -25.51 18.95 -23.01
C LEU A 258 -25.49 20.49 -22.96
N GLY A 259 -25.59 21.05 -21.74
CA GLY A 259 -25.53 22.50 -21.54
C GLY A 259 -26.79 23.24 -21.94
N ILE A 260 -27.91 22.55 -22.31
CA ILE A 260 -29.15 23.15 -22.73
C ILE A 260 -30.29 22.67 -21.84
N GLY A 261 -31.00 23.63 -21.23
CA GLY A 261 -32.08 23.37 -20.30
C GLY A 261 -31.71 23.64 -18.85
N VAL A 262 -32.36 22.93 -17.96
CA VAL A 262 -32.11 22.93 -16.52
C VAL A 262 -32.23 21.50 -16.00
N SER A 263 -31.63 21.21 -14.88
CA SER A 263 -31.84 19.90 -14.22
C SER A 263 -33.33 19.68 -13.95
N PRO A 264 -33.90 18.57 -14.43
CA PRO A 264 -35.36 18.42 -14.49
C PRO A 264 -36.01 18.22 -13.12
N TYR A 265 -35.25 17.83 -12.11
CA TYR A 265 -35.79 17.52 -10.79
C TYR A 265 -34.91 18.12 -9.68
N GLN A 266 -35.47 19.02 -8.91
CA GLN A 266 -34.83 19.64 -7.74
C GLN A 266 -35.64 19.33 -6.47
N GLY A 267 -35.03 19.58 -5.33
CA GLY A 267 -35.60 19.41 -4.01
C GLY A 267 -35.62 17.96 -3.51
N LYS A 268 -36.39 17.78 -2.46
CA LYS A 268 -36.46 16.55 -1.67
C LYS A 268 -37.23 15.43 -2.35
N GLY A 269 -36.68 14.20 -2.32
CA GLY A 269 -37.41 13.01 -2.74
C GLY A 269 -36.56 11.82 -3.19
N TYR A 270 -37.28 10.69 -3.36
CA TYR A 270 -36.73 9.47 -3.96
C TYR A 270 -36.87 9.56 -5.48
N ARG A 271 -35.77 9.32 -6.19
CA ARG A 271 -35.77 9.32 -7.65
C ARG A 271 -34.60 8.60 -8.28
N THR A 272 -34.82 8.16 -9.51
CA THR A 272 -33.73 7.81 -10.45
C THR A 272 -33.86 8.73 -11.65
N SER A 273 -32.83 9.44 -12.02
CA SER A 273 -32.83 10.39 -13.11
C SER A 273 -31.54 10.38 -13.91
N TRP A 274 -31.72 10.53 -15.23
CA TRP A 274 -30.71 10.93 -16.17
C TRP A 274 -30.91 12.41 -16.51
N ASP A 275 -29.91 13.22 -16.20
CA ASP A 275 -29.90 14.63 -16.52
C ASP A 275 -29.05 14.85 -17.79
N SER A 276 -29.71 15.00 -18.92
CA SER A 276 -29.03 15.21 -20.21
C SER A 276 -28.35 16.58 -20.30
N TYR A 277 -28.86 17.58 -19.57
CA TYR A 277 -28.24 18.90 -19.51
C TYR A 277 -26.80 18.84 -18.98
N LYS A 278 -26.58 18.03 -17.96
CA LYS A 278 -25.26 17.84 -17.34
C LYS A 278 -24.60 16.51 -17.70
N GLY A 279 -25.26 15.63 -18.44
CA GLY A 279 -24.77 14.26 -18.67
C GLY A 279 -24.66 13.45 -17.38
N ALA A 280 -25.53 13.74 -16.41
CA ALA A 280 -25.39 13.23 -15.05
C ALA A 280 -26.45 12.18 -14.71
N PHE A 281 -26.09 11.23 -13.83
CA PHE A 281 -27.00 10.18 -13.36
C PHE A 281 -27.19 10.25 -11.84
N ARG A 282 -28.43 10.08 -11.38
CA ARG A 282 -28.81 10.09 -9.98
C ARG A 282 -29.75 8.94 -9.66
N SER A 283 -29.55 8.25 -8.50
CA SER A 283 -30.47 7.20 -8.06
C SER A 283 -30.48 7.06 -6.55
N GLY A 284 -31.66 7.20 -5.91
CA GLY A 284 -31.84 7.09 -4.47
C GLY A 284 -32.66 8.23 -3.90
N TYR A 285 -32.24 8.78 -2.76
CA TYR A 285 -32.90 9.87 -2.05
C TYR A 285 -31.97 11.08 -1.87
N ALA A 286 -32.49 12.27 -2.01
CA ALA A 286 -31.81 13.52 -1.70
C ALA A 286 -32.77 14.54 -1.10
N ASP A 287 -32.28 15.41 -0.22
CA ASP A 287 -32.98 16.62 0.21
C ASP A 287 -32.74 17.75 -0.80
N ALA A 288 -31.53 18.25 -0.93
CA ALA A 288 -31.14 19.27 -1.92
C ALA A 288 -29.82 18.93 -2.64
N GLU A 289 -29.21 17.76 -2.36
CA GLU A 289 -27.90 17.34 -2.87
C GLU A 289 -27.92 17.12 -4.38
N TRP A 290 -29.11 17.01 -4.99
CA TRP A 290 -29.29 16.85 -6.43
C TRP A 290 -29.97 18.04 -7.07
N ASP A 291 -30.03 19.18 -6.38
CA ASP A 291 -30.40 20.44 -6.99
C ASP A 291 -29.35 20.90 -8.00
N ASP A 292 -29.72 21.70 -8.96
CA ASP A 292 -28.88 22.03 -10.12
C ASP A 292 -27.48 22.50 -9.73
N ALA A 293 -27.33 23.31 -8.70
CA ALA A 293 -26.04 23.79 -8.21
C ALA A 293 -25.13 22.67 -7.66
N ASN A 294 -25.69 21.52 -7.26
CA ASN A 294 -25.00 20.41 -6.65
C ASN A 294 -24.79 19.23 -7.62
N VAL A 295 -25.15 19.40 -8.90
CA VAL A 295 -24.96 18.38 -9.93
C VAL A 295 -23.82 18.79 -10.84
N GLY A 296 -22.72 18.03 -10.79
CA GLY A 296 -21.58 18.21 -11.69
C GLY A 296 -21.83 17.65 -13.08
N PHE A 297 -21.16 18.20 -14.10
CA PHE A 297 -21.18 17.62 -15.44
C PHE A 297 -20.56 16.22 -15.45
N PHE A 298 -21.21 15.28 -16.16
CA PHE A 298 -20.80 13.88 -16.28
C PHE A 298 -20.67 13.16 -14.93
N SER A 299 -21.40 13.60 -13.93
CA SER A 299 -21.29 13.09 -12.57
C SER A 299 -22.35 12.04 -12.24
N TRP A 300 -22.01 11.12 -11.34
CA TRP A 300 -22.93 10.10 -10.86
C TRP A 300 -23.07 10.18 -9.34
N ALA A 301 -24.31 10.19 -8.83
CA ALA A 301 -24.54 10.07 -7.41
C ALA A 301 -25.71 9.13 -7.12
N GLY A 302 -25.58 8.37 -6.02
CA GLY A 302 -26.58 7.40 -5.61
C GLY A 302 -26.57 7.15 -4.11
N GLY A 303 -27.67 6.55 -3.62
CA GLY A 303 -27.90 6.29 -2.21
C GLY A 303 -28.72 7.40 -1.54
N SER A 304 -28.30 7.83 -0.35
CA SER A 304 -29.01 8.84 0.44
C SER A 304 -28.14 10.09 0.60
N ASN A 305 -28.68 11.26 0.26
CA ASN A 305 -28.04 12.57 0.46
C ASN A 305 -26.57 12.65 0.01
N SER A 306 -26.19 11.83 -0.98
CA SER A 306 -24.87 11.86 -1.58
C SER A 306 -24.85 12.80 -2.78
N LYS A 307 -23.84 13.70 -2.85
CA LYS A 307 -23.71 14.68 -3.93
C LYS A 307 -22.41 14.52 -4.72
N ALA A 308 -22.48 14.70 -6.03
CA ALA A 308 -21.36 14.70 -6.95
C ALA A 308 -21.36 16.03 -7.73
N VAL A 309 -20.63 17.00 -7.21
CA VAL A 309 -20.59 18.39 -7.71
C VAL A 309 -19.49 18.58 -8.74
N GLY A 310 -18.38 17.83 -8.59
CA GLY A 310 -17.24 17.92 -9.48
C GLY A 310 -17.55 17.40 -10.89
N LEU A 311 -16.83 17.91 -11.88
CA LEU A 311 -16.79 17.35 -13.23
C LEU A 311 -16.28 15.90 -13.17
N TYR A 312 -16.99 14.94 -13.78
CA TYR A 312 -16.70 13.50 -13.74
C TYR A 312 -16.72 12.89 -12.31
N ALA A 313 -17.37 13.54 -11.35
CA ALA A 313 -17.39 13.07 -9.97
C ALA A 313 -18.34 11.90 -9.76
N LEU A 314 -18.00 11.04 -8.80
CA LEU A 314 -18.77 9.86 -8.43
C LEU A 314 -19.01 9.84 -6.91
N ALA A 315 -20.28 9.72 -6.45
CA ALA A 315 -20.63 9.68 -5.04
C ALA A 315 -21.73 8.65 -4.75
N PHE A 316 -21.42 7.61 -3.98
CA PHE A 316 -22.40 6.58 -3.63
C PHE A 316 -22.40 6.25 -2.14
N GLY A 317 -23.60 6.04 -1.60
CA GLY A 317 -23.83 5.66 -0.21
C GLY A 317 -24.68 6.67 0.54
N ASP A 318 -24.28 7.05 1.74
CA ASP A 318 -25.03 7.98 2.57
C ASP A 318 -24.20 9.26 2.85
N THR A 319 -24.80 10.43 2.60
CA THR A 319 -24.23 11.76 2.94
C THR A 319 -22.78 11.98 2.45
N ASN A 320 -22.41 11.38 1.32
CA ASN A 320 -21.11 11.57 0.70
C ASN A 320 -21.05 12.83 -0.16
N SER A 321 -19.87 13.45 -0.27
CA SER A 321 -19.64 14.66 -1.05
C SER A 321 -18.41 14.55 -1.94
N ALA A 322 -18.59 14.45 -3.26
CA ALA A 322 -17.56 14.51 -4.29
C ALA A 322 -17.58 15.89 -4.94
N GLU A 323 -16.65 16.77 -4.52
CA GLU A 323 -16.74 18.20 -4.80
C GLU A 323 -15.87 18.68 -5.96
N SER A 324 -14.83 17.93 -6.31
CA SER A 324 -13.85 18.32 -7.33
C SER A 324 -13.84 17.37 -8.53
N THR A 325 -13.16 17.81 -9.60
CA THR A 325 -13.02 17.05 -10.84
C THR A 325 -12.48 15.64 -10.58
N SER A 326 -13.13 14.64 -11.17
CA SER A 326 -12.75 13.22 -11.08
C SER A 326 -12.69 12.67 -9.66
N SER A 327 -13.34 13.32 -8.69
CA SER A 327 -13.39 12.84 -7.31
C SER A 327 -14.33 11.64 -7.17
N ILE A 328 -13.93 10.65 -6.39
CA ILE A 328 -14.69 9.40 -6.21
C ILE A 328 -14.91 9.14 -4.72
N VAL A 329 -16.16 8.88 -4.33
CA VAL A 329 -16.54 8.69 -2.93
C VAL A 329 -17.53 7.56 -2.75
N PHE A 330 -17.22 6.64 -1.82
CA PHE A 330 -18.10 5.54 -1.42
C PHE A 330 -18.24 5.44 0.10
N GLY A 331 -19.42 5.07 0.59
CA GLY A 331 -19.66 4.78 2.00
C GLY A 331 -20.55 5.80 2.69
N SER A 332 -20.18 6.32 3.85
CA SER A 332 -21.02 7.23 4.63
C SER A 332 -20.25 8.44 5.15
N GLY A 333 -20.80 9.62 4.95
CA GLY A 333 -20.30 10.87 5.51
C GLY A 333 -18.90 11.28 5.02
N ASN A 334 -18.45 10.77 3.90
CA ASN A 334 -17.13 11.09 3.34
C ASN A 334 -17.16 12.37 2.51
N GLN A 335 -16.05 13.10 2.49
CA GLN A 335 -15.88 14.29 1.66
C GLN A 335 -14.58 14.19 0.86
N VAL A 336 -14.67 14.41 -0.45
CA VAL A 336 -13.53 14.56 -1.35
C VAL A 336 -13.61 15.93 -2.01
N LYS A 337 -12.74 16.82 -1.61
CA LYS A 337 -12.56 18.16 -2.17
C LYS A 337 -11.35 18.21 -3.12
N GLY A 338 -10.39 17.30 -2.97
CA GLY A 338 -9.25 17.18 -3.86
C GLY A 338 -9.62 16.62 -5.23
N ALA A 339 -9.05 17.20 -6.29
CA ALA A 339 -9.22 16.68 -7.64
C ALA A 339 -8.58 15.29 -7.78
N ALA A 340 -9.24 14.41 -8.53
CA ALA A 340 -8.84 13.00 -8.68
C ALA A 340 -8.62 12.27 -7.33
N GLY A 341 -9.26 12.75 -6.26
CA GLY A 341 -9.21 12.16 -4.94
C GLY A 341 -10.15 10.97 -4.80
N PHE A 342 -9.79 10.02 -3.96
CA PHE A 342 -10.57 8.81 -3.71
C PHE A 342 -10.84 8.60 -2.22
N SER A 343 -12.09 8.32 -1.87
CA SER A 343 -12.47 7.99 -0.49
C SER A 343 -13.45 6.82 -0.44
N ALA A 344 -13.20 5.89 0.50
CA ALA A 344 -14.16 4.83 0.80
C ALA A 344 -14.16 4.49 2.30
N GLY A 345 -15.37 4.32 2.87
CA GLY A 345 -15.55 4.02 4.30
C GLY A 345 -16.49 5.00 4.99
N ALA A 346 -16.13 5.46 6.17
CA ALA A 346 -16.99 6.35 6.94
C ALA A 346 -16.25 7.58 7.49
N GLY A 347 -16.81 8.75 7.29
CA GLY A 347 -16.32 10.00 7.86
C GLY A 347 -14.95 10.46 7.35
N ASN A 348 -14.48 9.92 6.24
CA ASN A 348 -13.18 10.24 5.67
C ASN A 348 -13.17 11.62 4.98
N ARG A 349 -11.98 12.21 4.87
CA ARG A 349 -11.76 13.49 4.21
C ARG A 349 -10.56 13.40 3.26
N VAL A 350 -10.76 13.84 2.02
CA VAL A 350 -9.68 14.04 1.04
C VAL A 350 -9.73 15.50 0.62
N CYS A 351 -8.76 16.28 1.07
CA CYS A 351 -8.79 17.73 0.92
C CYS A 351 -7.91 18.23 -0.21
N ASP A 352 -6.93 17.45 -0.66
CA ASP A 352 -6.03 17.82 -1.73
C ASP A 352 -6.02 16.82 -2.89
N THR A 353 -5.40 17.23 -3.99
CA THR A 353 -5.34 16.53 -5.28
C THR A 353 -4.62 15.19 -5.16
N TYR A 354 -5.14 14.17 -5.85
CA TYR A 354 -4.64 12.78 -5.85
C TYR A 354 -4.65 12.10 -4.47
N GLY A 355 -5.32 12.69 -3.49
CA GLY A 355 -5.40 12.15 -2.14
C GLY A 355 -6.26 10.88 -2.07
N VAL A 356 -5.92 9.99 -1.14
CA VAL A 356 -6.65 8.75 -0.87
C VAL A 356 -6.98 8.65 0.62
N ALA A 357 -8.25 8.42 0.96
CA ALA A 357 -8.67 8.19 2.34
C ALA A 357 -9.59 6.97 2.43
N LEU A 358 -9.12 5.90 3.06
CA LEU A 358 -9.83 4.64 3.20
C LEU A 358 -9.98 4.23 4.67
N GLY A 359 -11.18 3.83 5.06
CA GLY A 359 -11.45 3.34 6.41
C GLY A 359 -12.44 4.21 7.18
N ASN A 360 -12.11 4.55 8.42
CA ASN A 360 -12.98 5.36 9.27
C ASN A 360 -12.21 6.58 9.79
N ASN A 361 -12.75 7.76 9.55
CA ASN A 361 -12.14 9.04 9.92
C ASN A 361 -10.67 9.17 9.46
N ALA A 362 -10.39 8.66 8.26
CA ALA A 362 -9.11 8.83 7.59
C ALA A 362 -9.07 10.21 6.92
N LYS A 363 -7.94 10.91 7.05
CA LYS A 363 -7.76 12.28 6.59
C LYS A 363 -6.55 12.38 5.67
N SER A 364 -6.78 12.71 4.42
CA SER A 364 -5.77 12.92 3.39
C SER A 364 -5.78 14.37 2.95
N GLY A 365 -4.61 15.04 3.00
CA GLY A 365 -4.51 16.49 2.80
C GLY A 365 -5.11 17.30 3.95
N GLY A 366 -4.87 18.58 3.97
CA GLY A 366 -5.37 19.54 4.96
C GLY A 366 -5.37 20.95 4.39
N PRO A 367 -5.71 21.96 5.16
CA PRO A 367 -6.18 21.94 6.54
C PRO A 367 -7.66 21.54 6.71
N TYR A 368 -8.04 21.34 7.99
CA TYR A 368 -9.42 20.98 8.36
C TYR A 368 -10.01 22.03 9.30
N ILE A 369 -11.28 22.45 9.02
CA ILE A 369 -12.08 23.28 9.92
C ILE A 369 -13.32 22.50 10.31
N ASN A 370 -13.59 22.35 11.59
CA ASN A 370 -14.77 21.63 12.12
C ASN A 370 -14.90 20.21 11.52
N GLY A 371 -13.79 19.51 11.31
CA GLY A 371 -13.76 18.16 10.78
C GLY A 371 -14.03 18.03 9.28
N LYS A 372 -14.13 19.13 8.55
CA LYS A 372 -14.26 19.18 7.08
C LYS A 372 -13.02 19.81 6.46
N CYS A 373 -12.82 19.58 5.16
CA CYS A 373 -11.80 20.32 4.41
C CYS A 373 -12.09 21.81 4.46
N ASP A 374 -11.08 22.62 4.76
CA ASP A 374 -11.20 24.06 4.80
C ASP A 374 -11.56 24.61 3.40
N PRO A 375 -12.67 25.32 3.23
CA PRO A 375 -13.06 25.84 1.94
C PRO A 375 -12.20 27.03 1.47
N ASP A 376 -11.63 27.77 2.42
CA ASP A 376 -11.01 29.07 2.17
C ASP A 376 -9.48 29.03 2.21
N SER A 377 -8.89 27.86 2.45
CA SER A 377 -7.44 27.73 2.53
C SER A 377 -6.78 27.79 1.16
N PHE A 378 -5.93 28.80 0.95
CA PHE A 378 -4.99 28.84 -0.18
C PHE A 378 -3.75 27.97 0.05
N ASN A 379 -3.54 27.47 1.27
CA ASN A 379 -2.45 26.58 1.65
C ASN A 379 -2.97 25.17 1.82
N ILE A 380 -3.46 24.57 0.74
CA ILE A 380 -3.84 23.15 0.74
C ILE A 380 -2.52 22.35 0.69
N HIS A 381 -2.34 21.46 1.66
CA HIS A 381 -1.22 20.53 1.75
C HIS A 381 -1.75 19.10 1.69
N GLY A 382 -0.94 18.21 1.13
CA GLY A 382 -1.27 16.79 1.07
C GLY A 382 -1.46 16.27 -0.35
N LEU A 383 -0.76 16.90 -1.31
CA LEU A 383 -0.68 16.40 -2.68
C LEU A 383 -0.28 14.92 -2.66
N ALA A 384 -1.11 14.07 -3.27
CA ALA A 384 -0.91 12.62 -3.31
C ALA A 384 -0.76 11.95 -1.92
N ALA A 385 -1.38 12.52 -0.89
CA ALA A 385 -1.37 11.94 0.43
C ALA A 385 -2.29 10.71 0.52
N VAL A 386 -1.89 9.70 1.30
CA VAL A 386 -2.61 8.43 1.45
C VAL A 386 -2.88 8.16 2.93
N ALA A 387 -4.14 8.10 3.32
CA ALA A 387 -4.59 7.79 4.66
C ALA A 387 -5.46 6.53 4.66
N ILE A 388 -5.00 5.44 5.27
CA ILE A 388 -5.72 4.15 5.27
C ILE A 388 -5.82 3.60 6.69
N GLY A 389 -7.04 3.47 7.21
CA GLY A 389 -7.26 2.87 8.52
C GLY A 389 -8.30 3.59 9.37
N TYR A 390 -8.06 3.62 10.68
CA TYR A 390 -8.95 4.20 11.68
C TYR A 390 -8.30 5.40 12.35
N ASN A 391 -8.90 6.59 12.24
CA ASN A 391 -8.36 7.85 12.79
C ASN A 391 -6.91 8.11 12.35
N VAL A 392 -6.64 8.00 11.07
CA VAL A 392 -5.33 8.25 10.48
C VAL A 392 -5.29 9.61 9.78
N THR A 393 -4.15 10.27 9.82
CA THR A 393 -3.96 11.59 9.21
C THR A 393 -2.68 11.63 8.37
N ALA A 394 -2.83 11.96 7.09
CA ALA A 394 -1.78 12.22 6.13
C ALA A 394 -2.07 13.60 5.49
N ASP A 395 -1.65 14.68 6.15
CA ASP A 395 -2.07 16.06 5.83
C ASP A 395 -0.98 16.89 5.12
N GLN A 396 0.12 16.27 4.72
CA GLN A 396 1.19 16.90 3.96
C GLN A 396 1.48 16.15 2.67
N ASP A 397 2.25 16.78 1.76
CA ASP A 397 2.55 16.26 0.44
C ASP A 397 3.30 14.93 0.49
N HIS A 398 2.89 13.99 -0.38
CA HIS A 398 3.54 12.69 -0.58
C HIS A 398 3.66 11.85 0.69
N THR A 399 2.71 12.00 1.62
CA THR A 399 2.68 11.26 2.88
C THR A 399 1.80 10.02 2.78
N THR A 400 2.15 9.01 3.55
CA THR A 400 1.31 7.83 3.74
C THR A 400 1.15 7.53 5.23
N ALA A 401 -0.10 7.51 5.71
CA ALA A 401 -0.43 7.13 7.08
C ALA A 401 -1.36 5.91 7.08
N MET A 402 -0.99 4.85 7.78
CA MET A 402 -1.73 3.59 7.76
C MET A 402 -1.93 3.01 9.17
N GLY A 403 -3.03 2.23 9.32
CA GLY A 403 -3.33 1.47 10.53
C GLY A 403 -4.31 2.19 11.45
N LYS A 404 -3.98 2.34 12.72
CA LYS A 404 -4.87 2.94 13.71
C LYS A 404 -4.14 4.04 14.48
N TYR A 405 -4.70 5.26 14.48
CA TYR A 405 -4.08 6.42 15.13
C TYR A 405 -2.63 6.66 14.67
N ALA A 406 -2.44 6.78 13.36
CA ALA A 406 -1.18 7.15 12.72
C ALA A 406 -1.27 8.57 12.14
N SER A 407 -0.23 9.36 12.26
CA SER A 407 -0.20 10.74 11.73
C SER A 407 1.19 11.11 11.25
N ASN A 408 1.27 11.74 10.08
CA ASN A 408 2.50 12.38 9.60
C ASN A 408 2.92 13.61 10.43
N ASN A 409 2.05 14.12 11.33
CA ASN A 409 2.33 15.22 12.25
C ASN A 409 2.83 16.51 11.57
N GLY A 410 2.34 16.81 10.36
CA GLY A 410 2.72 17.98 9.59
C GLY A 410 4.04 17.85 8.82
N PHE A 411 4.62 16.66 8.72
CA PHE A 411 5.85 16.42 7.96
C PHE A 411 5.54 15.83 6.58
N SER A 412 6.22 16.32 5.54
CA SER A 412 6.06 15.88 4.15
C SER A 412 6.96 14.69 3.80
N GLY A 413 6.58 13.92 2.75
CA GLY A 413 7.37 12.81 2.23
C GLY A 413 7.45 11.60 3.16
N THR A 414 6.57 11.51 4.17
CA THR A 414 6.67 10.53 5.24
C THR A 414 5.84 9.27 4.97
N PHE A 415 6.26 8.18 5.60
CA PHE A 415 5.43 7.00 5.79
C PHE A 415 5.28 6.73 7.28
N VAL A 416 4.04 6.57 7.76
CA VAL A 416 3.78 6.16 9.13
C VAL A 416 2.79 5.01 9.19
N TRP A 417 3.17 3.96 9.92
CA TRP A 417 2.29 2.84 10.20
C TRP A 417 2.14 2.64 11.71
N SER A 418 0.91 2.42 12.19
CA SER A 418 0.63 2.16 13.59
C SER A 418 -0.30 0.96 13.71
N ASP A 419 0.05 0.04 14.59
CA ASP A 419 -0.75 -1.13 14.93
C ASP A 419 -2.06 -0.77 15.67
N ALA A 420 -2.84 -1.77 16.07
CA ALA A 420 -4.12 -1.59 16.73
C ALA A 420 -4.02 -1.29 18.23
N SER A 421 -2.83 -1.16 18.80
CA SER A 421 -2.61 -0.99 20.26
C SER A 421 -3.11 0.35 20.80
N ALA A 422 -3.13 1.38 19.98
CA ALA A 422 -3.68 2.68 20.35
C ALA A 422 -5.18 2.59 20.63
N THR A 423 -5.64 3.11 21.77
CA THR A 423 -7.04 3.08 22.20
C THR A 423 -7.73 4.42 22.06
N GLN A 424 -6.98 5.51 22.02
CA GLN A 424 -7.46 6.89 21.98
C GLN A 424 -6.55 7.78 21.16
N SER A 425 -7.00 8.98 20.84
CA SER A 425 -6.25 9.95 20.03
C SER A 425 -4.93 10.41 20.67
N ALA A 426 -4.84 10.41 22.01
CA ALA A 426 -3.60 10.71 22.70
C ALA A 426 -2.46 9.72 22.39
N ASP A 427 -2.82 8.49 21.98
CA ASP A 427 -1.87 7.43 21.64
C ASP A 427 -1.44 7.49 20.18
N THR A 428 -1.80 8.54 19.44
CA THR A 428 -1.45 8.68 18.01
C THR A 428 0.06 8.59 17.81
N PHE A 429 0.47 7.66 16.96
CA PHE A 429 1.86 7.51 16.56
C PHE A 429 2.18 8.49 15.43
N LYS A 430 3.28 9.23 15.57
CA LYS A 430 3.57 10.41 14.76
C LYS A 430 4.98 10.36 14.19
N ASN A 431 5.14 10.89 12.98
CA ASN A 431 6.45 11.23 12.45
C ASN A 431 7.08 12.42 13.23
N THR A 432 8.38 12.52 13.16
CA THR A 432 9.20 13.52 13.83
C THR A 432 10.02 14.41 12.88
N ALA A 433 10.11 14.00 11.60
CA ALA A 433 10.85 14.72 10.57
C ALA A 433 10.26 14.47 9.17
N ASN A 434 10.60 15.34 8.21
CA ASN A 434 10.32 15.11 6.80
C ASN A 434 11.07 13.88 6.28
N ASN A 435 10.47 13.18 5.30
CA ASN A 435 11.04 12.01 4.63
C ASN A 435 11.34 10.84 5.60
N GLU A 436 10.68 10.80 6.74
CA GLU A 436 10.82 9.75 7.73
C GLU A 436 9.88 8.59 7.40
N PHE A 437 10.39 7.39 7.54
CA PHE A 437 9.57 6.18 7.66
C PHE A 437 9.47 5.76 9.12
N ALA A 438 8.30 5.84 9.70
CA ALA A 438 8.03 5.46 11.07
C ALA A 438 7.04 4.30 11.14
N ALA A 439 7.29 3.35 12.04
CA ALA A 439 6.35 2.28 12.29
C ALA A 439 6.29 1.93 13.78
N ARG A 440 5.07 1.77 14.31
CA ARG A 440 4.83 1.23 15.65
C ARG A 440 4.18 -0.14 15.54
N ALA A 441 4.86 -1.13 16.06
CA ALA A 441 4.38 -2.49 16.20
C ALA A 441 4.64 -2.95 17.64
N THR A 442 3.66 -2.83 18.53
CA THR A 442 3.82 -3.21 19.95
C THR A 442 4.05 -4.70 20.13
N GLY A 443 3.66 -5.52 19.16
CA GLY A 443 4.01 -6.94 19.08
C GLY A 443 5.42 -7.24 18.54
N GLY A 444 6.19 -6.19 18.17
CA GLY A 444 7.53 -6.30 17.61
C GLY A 444 7.58 -6.36 16.09
N PHE A 445 8.81 -6.28 15.55
CA PHE A 445 9.07 -6.36 14.11
C PHE A 445 9.81 -7.65 13.78
N ARG A 446 9.50 -8.23 12.62
CA ARG A 446 10.15 -9.43 12.11
C ARG A 446 10.61 -9.22 10.68
N PHE A 447 11.91 -9.33 10.45
CA PHE A 447 12.55 -9.25 9.13
C PHE A 447 13.02 -10.64 8.74
N ARG A 448 12.61 -11.13 7.57
CA ARG A 448 12.94 -12.47 7.07
C ARG A 448 13.51 -12.36 5.67
N THR A 449 14.62 -13.08 5.45
CA THR A 449 15.39 -13.00 4.22
C THR A 449 15.40 -14.30 3.42
N ASN A 450 14.74 -15.35 3.93
CA ASN A 450 14.55 -16.61 3.23
C ASN A 450 13.07 -17.05 3.24
N LEU A 451 12.70 -17.92 2.30
CA LEU A 451 11.31 -18.40 2.11
C LEU A 451 10.79 -19.15 3.36
N ALA A 452 11.64 -19.95 3.99
CA ALA A 452 11.27 -20.73 5.19
C ALA A 452 11.06 -19.86 6.44
N GLY A 453 11.40 -18.56 6.38
CA GLY A 453 11.25 -17.64 7.50
C GLY A 453 12.20 -17.93 8.68
N THR A 454 13.25 -18.72 8.46
CA THR A 454 14.19 -19.15 9.51
C THR A 454 15.37 -18.20 9.68
N THR A 455 15.69 -17.38 8.66
CA THR A 455 16.80 -16.44 8.68
C THR A 455 16.30 -15.01 8.70
N GLY A 456 16.85 -14.19 9.59
CA GLY A 456 16.51 -12.77 9.72
C GLY A 456 16.66 -12.25 11.14
N CYS A 457 16.09 -11.09 11.40
CA CYS A 457 16.15 -10.43 12.70
C CYS A 457 14.75 -10.11 13.23
N ASN A 458 14.62 -10.06 14.53
CA ASN A 458 13.43 -9.57 15.22
C ASN A 458 13.81 -8.38 16.10
N LEU A 459 12.93 -7.38 16.16
CA LEU A 459 12.86 -6.45 17.28
C LEU A 459 11.66 -6.91 18.14
N PRO A 460 11.89 -7.60 19.26
CA PRO A 460 10.81 -8.14 20.08
C PRO A 460 9.93 -7.03 20.69
N ALA A 461 8.73 -7.39 21.08
CA ALA A 461 7.82 -6.49 21.80
C ALA A 461 8.51 -5.87 23.01
N GLY A 462 8.41 -4.55 23.14
CA GLY A 462 9.01 -3.79 24.26
C GLY A 462 10.55 -3.73 24.27
N SER A 463 11.22 -4.32 23.28
CA SER A 463 12.69 -4.32 23.19
C SER A 463 13.20 -3.22 22.25
N GLY A 464 14.30 -2.58 22.63
CA GLY A 464 15.07 -1.69 21.75
C GLY A 464 16.22 -2.39 21.00
N VAL A 465 16.34 -3.73 21.08
CA VAL A 465 17.47 -4.49 20.55
C VAL A 465 17.02 -5.52 19.51
N PHE A 466 17.72 -5.57 18.39
CA PHE A 466 17.51 -6.59 17.37
C PHE A 466 18.17 -7.92 17.75
N ASN A 467 17.36 -8.98 17.75
CA ASN A 467 17.80 -10.36 17.89
C ASN A 467 17.81 -11.02 16.51
N CYS A 468 19.01 -11.28 15.99
CA CYS A 468 19.17 -11.90 14.67
C CYS A 468 19.44 -13.40 14.78
N THR A 469 18.99 -14.15 13.79
CA THR A 469 19.18 -15.60 13.74
C THR A 469 20.67 -15.95 13.76
N SER A 470 21.06 -16.80 14.75
CA SER A 470 22.43 -17.29 14.87
C SER A 470 22.48 -18.79 15.22
N SER A 471 21.41 -19.53 14.84
CA SER A 471 21.33 -20.97 15.10
C SER A 471 22.37 -21.74 14.28
N ARG A 472 22.92 -22.78 14.87
CA ARG A 472 23.82 -23.73 14.19
C ARG A 472 23.12 -24.38 12.99
N THR A 473 21.82 -24.62 13.06
CA THR A 473 21.02 -25.27 12.01
C THR A 473 20.82 -24.39 10.77
N THR A 474 21.05 -23.09 10.89
CA THR A 474 20.96 -22.14 9.77
C THR A 474 22.31 -21.72 9.22
N LYS A 475 23.38 -22.32 9.72
CA LYS A 475 24.78 -22.05 9.34
C LYS A 475 25.46 -23.33 8.83
N GLN A 476 26.44 -23.18 7.99
CA GLN A 476 27.24 -24.28 7.44
C GLN A 476 28.71 -23.85 7.27
N ASN A 477 29.59 -24.77 6.88
CA ASN A 477 31.00 -24.51 6.59
C ASN A 477 31.74 -23.91 7.80
N PHE A 478 31.52 -24.47 8.98
CA PHE A 478 32.16 -24.02 10.20
C PHE A 478 33.69 -24.23 10.11
N ARG A 479 34.45 -23.19 10.44
CA ARG A 479 35.90 -23.23 10.60
C ARG A 479 36.27 -22.63 11.93
N THR A 480 37.26 -23.22 12.57
CA THR A 480 37.85 -22.65 13.80
C THR A 480 38.61 -21.38 13.46
N ILE A 481 38.44 -20.36 14.27
CA ILE A 481 39.19 -19.10 14.16
C ILE A 481 40.46 -19.22 15.00
N ASP A 482 41.59 -18.94 14.38
CA ASP A 482 42.88 -18.84 15.11
C ASP A 482 42.93 -17.47 15.82
N GLY A 483 42.97 -17.53 17.15
CA GLY A 483 43.00 -16.32 17.97
C GLY A 483 44.30 -15.52 17.84
N ALA A 484 45.44 -16.20 17.60
CA ALA A 484 46.70 -15.50 17.40
C ALA A 484 46.74 -14.74 16.07
N GLU A 485 46.17 -15.33 15.02
CA GLU A 485 46.01 -14.69 13.73
C GLU A 485 45.06 -13.48 13.84
N VAL A 486 43.93 -13.62 14.57
CA VAL A 486 42.99 -12.50 14.81
C VAL A 486 43.69 -11.33 15.49
N LEU A 487 44.47 -11.59 16.56
CA LEU A 487 45.22 -10.54 17.26
C LEU A 487 46.27 -9.88 16.37
N ALA A 488 46.91 -10.64 15.51
CA ALA A 488 47.91 -10.11 14.57
C ALA A 488 47.25 -9.19 13.54
N LYS A 489 46.10 -9.59 12.97
CA LYS A 489 45.33 -8.81 12.00
C LYS A 489 44.73 -7.55 12.63
N LEU A 490 44.19 -7.63 13.83
CA LEU A 490 43.66 -6.48 14.55
C LEU A 490 44.75 -5.45 14.89
N ARG A 491 45.97 -5.87 15.13
CA ARG A 491 47.09 -4.97 15.40
C ARG A 491 47.44 -4.09 14.19
N GLY A 492 47.18 -4.60 12.99
CA GLY A 492 47.38 -3.88 11.72
C GLY A 492 46.13 -3.20 11.18
N LEU A 493 45.00 -3.28 11.89
CA LEU A 493 43.76 -2.68 11.46
C LEU A 493 43.59 -1.31 12.09
N ASP A 494 43.45 -0.29 11.27
CA ASP A 494 43.21 1.06 11.74
C ASP A 494 41.79 1.20 12.30
N ILE A 495 41.71 1.69 13.52
CA ILE A 495 40.45 2.08 14.17
C ILE A 495 40.41 3.59 14.28
N SER A 496 39.48 4.21 13.59
CA SER A 496 39.38 5.66 13.56
C SER A 496 37.99 6.12 13.99
N THR A 497 37.89 7.40 14.27
CA THR A 497 36.57 8.06 14.44
C THR A 497 36.23 8.82 13.19
N TRP A 498 34.96 8.73 12.76
CA TRP A 498 34.48 9.29 11.51
C TRP A 498 33.02 9.74 11.64
N ASN A 499 32.51 10.41 10.64
CA ASN A 499 31.09 10.65 10.43
C ASN A 499 30.76 10.45 8.95
N TYR A 500 29.51 10.14 8.65
CA TYR A 500 29.08 10.09 7.25
C TYR A 500 29.11 11.48 6.63
N THR A 501 29.37 11.56 5.33
CA THR A 501 29.46 12.85 4.60
C THR A 501 28.16 13.65 4.64
N SER A 502 27.04 12.98 4.87
CA SER A 502 25.69 13.53 5.00
C SER A 502 25.28 13.84 6.44
N GLU A 503 26.10 13.50 7.44
CA GLU A 503 25.83 13.80 8.85
C GLU A 503 26.43 15.13 9.28
N GLY A 504 25.83 15.73 10.31
CA GLY A 504 26.44 16.89 10.96
C GLY A 504 27.80 16.57 11.58
N ALA A 505 28.74 17.50 11.51
CA ALA A 505 30.12 17.33 11.99
C ALA A 505 30.26 16.93 13.48
N ALA A 506 29.22 17.18 14.27
CA ALA A 506 29.18 16.82 15.69
C ALA A 506 28.88 15.32 15.93
N VAL A 507 28.34 14.63 14.94
CA VAL A 507 28.07 13.19 15.04
C VAL A 507 29.38 12.44 14.80
N ARG A 508 29.76 11.54 15.74
CA ARG A 508 31.01 10.78 15.63
C ARG A 508 30.73 9.30 15.85
N HIS A 509 31.25 8.50 14.95
CA HIS A 509 31.29 7.05 15.02
C HIS A 509 32.74 6.59 15.24
N ALA A 510 32.93 5.35 15.62
CA ALA A 510 34.25 4.74 15.75
C ALA A 510 34.22 3.31 15.18
N GLY A 511 35.24 2.97 14.44
CA GLY A 511 35.38 1.63 13.89
C GLY A 511 36.40 1.58 12.75
N PRO A 512 36.70 0.38 12.24
CA PRO A 512 37.50 0.20 11.05
C PRO A 512 36.72 0.57 9.80
N MET A 513 37.43 0.86 8.70
CA MET A 513 36.84 0.93 7.38
C MET A 513 36.52 -0.45 6.84
N ALA A 514 35.46 -0.56 6.04
CA ALA A 514 35.01 -1.85 5.52
C ALA A 514 36.04 -2.50 4.58
N GLU A 515 36.74 -1.71 3.81
CA GLU A 515 37.82 -2.14 2.92
C GLU A 515 38.94 -2.83 3.70
N ASP A 516 39.38 -2.22 4.79
CA ASP A 516 40.47 -2.72 5.64
C ASP A 516 40.05 -3.98 6.41
N PHE A 517 38.82 -3.96 6.96
CA PHE A 517 38.26 -5.12 7.65
C PHE A 517 38.12 -6.33 6.69
N TYR A 518 37.57 -6.10 5.49
CA TYR A 518 37.44 -7.16 4.50
C TYR A 518 38.79 -7.71 4.03
N LYS A 519 39.74 -6.81 3.78
CA LYS A 519 41.11 -7.18 3.43
C LYS A 519 41.79 -8.04 4.54
N ALA A 520 41.53 -7.69 5.79
CA ALA A 520 42.12 -8.41 6.93
C ALA A 520 41.45 -9.77 7.17
N PHE A 521 40.13 -9.86 7.12
CA PHE A 521 39.36 -11.01 7.60
C PHE A 521 38.61 -11.77 6.53
N ALA A 522 38.36 -11.19 5.35
CA ALA A 522 37.56 -11.76 4.27
C ALA A 522 36.14 -12.20 4.74
N LEU A 523 35.53 -11.45 5.64
CA LEU A 523 34.20 -11.71 6.19
C LEU A 523 33.19 -10.73 5.62
N GLY A 524 31.93 -11.17 5.53
CA GLY A 524 30.84 -10.37 4.99
C GLY A 524 30.62 -10.54 3.48
N VAL A 525 29.76 -9.72 2.90
CA VAL A 525 29.33 -9.82 1.50
C VAL A 525 30.18 -8.98 0.54
N GLY A 526 31.12 -8.20 1.05
CA GLY A 526 31.99 -7.32 0.25
C GLY A 526 32.79 -6.35 1.11
N ASN A 527 33.49 -5.45 0.45
CA ASN A 527 34.44 -4.51 1.07
C ASN A 527 33.86 -3.09 1.32
N THR A 528 32.54 -2.89 1.18
CA THR A 528 31.91 -1.58 1.40
C THR A 528 30.97 -1.55 2.61
N SER A 529 30.84 -2.67 3.33
CA SER A 529 30.02 -2.78 4.52
C SER A 529 30.57 -3.83 5.49
N ILE A 530 30.35 -3.65 6.77
CA ILE A 530 30.72 -4.60 7.83
C ILE A 530 29.45 -5.11 8.50
N GLY A 531 29.25 -6.43 8.51
CA GLY A 531 28.22 -7.08 9.30
C GLY A 531 28.51 -6.93 10.80
N VAL A 532 27.50 -6.52 11.57
CA VAL A 532 27.65 -6.39 13.03
C VAL A 532 28.06 -7.69 13.70
N GLN A 533 27.45 -8.80 13.23
CA GLN A 533 27.79 -10.12 13.74
C GLN A 533 29.26 -10.50 13.45
N ASP A 534 29.81 -10.06 12.32
CA ASP A 534 31.18 -10.31 11.92
C ASP A 534 32.12 -9.50 12.81
N LEU A 535 31.83 -8.21 13.02
CA LEU A 535 32.61 -7.36 13.92
C LEU A 535 32.59 -7.90 15.36
N ALA A 536 31.40 -8.22 15.86
CA ALA A 536 31.23 -8.80 17.20
C ALA A 536 31.92 -10.16 17.34
N GLY A 537 31.85 -11.00 16.31
CA GLY A 537 32.51 -12.31 16.28
C GLY A 537 34.03 -12.19 16.35
N ILE A 538 34.63 -11.29 15.60
CA ILE A 538 36.08 -11.01 15.64
C ILE A 538 36.46 -10.39 16.98
N SER A 539 35.67 -9.48 17.53
CA SER A 539 35.91 -8.89 18.85
C SER A 539 35.92 -9.96 19.96
N LEU A 540 34.95 -10.88 19.93
CA LEU A 540 34.87 -11.99 20.89
C LEU A 540 36.03 -12.98 20.73
N ALA A 541 36.43 -13.28 19.48
CA ALA A 541 37.58 -14.12 19.21
C ALA A 541 38.88 -13.47 19.73
N ALA A 542 39.02 -12.16 19.57
CA ALA A 542 40.15 -11.42 20.11
C ALA A 542 40.15 -11.40 21.63
N ALA A 543 39.00 -11.16 22.28
CA ALA A 543 38.91 -11.22 23.74
C ALA A 543 39.30 -12.58 24.29
N LYS A 544 38.80 -13.67 23.66
CA LYS A 544 39.18 -15.03 24.03
C LYS A 544 40.68 -15.29 23.83
N ALA A 545 41.28 -14.80 22.75
CA ALA A 545 42.69 -14.95 22.49
C ALA A 545 43.53 -14.15 23.51
N LEU A 546 43.08 -12.97 23.92
CA LEU A 546 43.73 -12.20 24.98
C LEU A 546 43.65 -12.90 26.34
N ASP A 547 42.51 -13.48 26.69
CA ASP A 547 42.34 -14.27 27.91
C ASP A 547 43.34 -15.42 27.96
N VAL A 548 43.41 -16.24 26.89
CA VAL A 548 44.38 -17.32 26.77
C VAL A 548 45.81 -16.79 26.91
N ARG A 549 46.14 -15.69 26.24
CA ARG A 549 47.47 -15.11 26.31
C ARG A 549 47.78 -14.55 27.70
N THR A 550 46.80 -13.93 28.37
CA THR A 550 46.99 -13.42 29.73
C THR A 550 47.25 -14.55 30.70
N THR A 551 46.46 -15.64 30.64
CA THR A 551 46.68 -16.84 31.45
C THR A 551 48.09 -17.46 31.23
N GLN A 552 48.51 -17.50 29.96
CA GLN A 552 49.88 -17.97 29.63
C GLN A 552 50.95 -17.04 30.19
N LEU A 553 50.72 -15.71 30.15
CA LEU A 553 51.67 -14.74 30.73
C LEU A 553 51.72 -14.83 32.24
N GLU A 554 50.58 -15.03 32.92
CA GLU A 554 50.51 -15.26 34.36
C GLU A 554 51.29 -16.52 34.77
N ALA A 555 51.09 -17.62 34.01
CA ALA A 555 51.85 -18.86 34.24
C ALA A 555 53.35 -18.63 34.07
N LYS A 556 53.76 -17.94 32.97
CA LYS A 556 55.19 -17.59 32.76
C LYS A 556 55.74 -16.65 33.82
N ALA A 557 54.92 -15.69 34.29
CA ALA A 557 55.30 -14.79 35.37
C ALA A 557 55.61 -15.59 36.66
N GLY A 558 54.72 -16.55 36.98
CA GLY A 558 54.92 -17.44 38.11
C GLY A 558 56.16 -18.32 37.95
N GLU A 559 56.50 -18.76 36.71
CA GLU A 559 57.72 -19.47 36.41
C GLU A 559 58.98 -18.59 36.61
N VAL A 560 58.89 -17.34 36.10
CA VAL A 560 59.94 -16.33 36.28
C VAL A 560 60.18 -16.04 37.76
N ASP A 561 59.13 -15.95 38.58
CA ASP A 561 59.29 -15.71 40.03
C ASP A 561 59.91 -16.92 40.73
N LYS A 562 59.58 -18.15 40.32
CA LYS A 562 60.26 -19.37 40.78
C LYS A 562 61.74 -19.35 40.41
N LEU A 563 62.07 -19.06 39.14
CA LEU A 563 63.47 -18.98 38.67
C LEU A 563 64.24 -17.86 39.39
N ARG A 564 63.64 -16.74 39.70
CA ARG A 564 64.25 -15.66 40.48
C ARG A 564 64.57 -16.12 41.92
N ALA A 565 63.62 -16.83 42.55
CA ALA A 565 63.85 -17.41 43.87
C ALA A 565 65.03 -18.39 43.82
N GLU A 566 65.08 -19.32 42.85
CA GLU A 566 66.17 -20.27 42.64
C GLU A 566 67.51 -19.57 42.40
N VAL A 567 67.53 -18.54 41.54
CA VAL A 567 68.73 -17.71 41.31
C VAL A 567 69.19 -17.03 42.59
N SER A 568 68.25 -16.56 43.42
CA SER A 568 68.59 -15.97 44.72
C SER A 568 69.20 -16.97 45.66
N GLU A 569 68.63 -18.17 45.74
CA GLU A 569 69.20 -19.30 46.55
C GLU A 569 70.59 -19.71 46.05
N LEU A 570 70.73 -19.86 44.72
CA LEU A 570 72.04 -20.19 44.13
C LEU A 570 73.10 -19.11 44.39
N ARG A 571 72.72 -17.82 44.34
CA ARG A 571 73.63 -16.73 44.69
C ARG A 571 74.06 -16.79 46.17
N ALA A 572 73.11 -17.07 47.07
CA ALA A 572 73.38 -17.20 48.49
C ALA A 572 74.30 -18.42 48.75
N ALA A 573 74.03 -19.53 48.05
CA ALA A 573 74.87 -20.72 48.11
C ALA A 573 76.30 -20.44 47.58
N ASN A 574 76.38 -19.73 46.41
CA ASN A 574 77.72 -19.34 45.87
C ASN A 574 78.43 -18.41 46.81
N ALA A 575 77.79 -17.39 47.40
CA ALA A 575 78.47 -16.52 48.38
C ALA A 575 78.97 -17.31 49.60
N THR A 576 78.20 -18.32 50.05
CA THR A 576 78.61 -19.23 51.12
C THR A 576 79.79 -20.06 50.70
N LEU A 577 79.82 -20.57 49.47
CA LEU A 577 80.92 -21.33 48.92
C LEU A 577 82.19 -20.45 48.80
N GLU A 578 82.08 -19.23 48.29
CA GLU A 578 83.17 -18.26 48.22
C GLU A 578 83.77 -17.97 49.61
N GLN A 579 82.89 -17.75 50.61
CA GLN A 579 83.31 -17.58 52.00
C GLN A 579 84.09 -18.82 52.53
N ARG A 580 83.55 -20.01 52.21
CA ARG A 580 84.23 -21.26 52.60
C ARG A 580 85.57 -21.43 51.87
N LEU A 581 85.57 -21.08 50.58
CA LEU A 581 86.78 -21.12 49.79
C LEU A 581 87.86 -20.16 50.35
N ALA A 582 87.47 -18.90 50.60
CA ALA A 582 88.36 -17.90 51.23
C ALA A 582 88.84 -18.33 52.61
N ALA A 583 87.97 -18.96 53.42
CA ALA A 583 88.35 -19.50 54.73
C ALA A 583 89.37 -20.70 54.59
N LEU A 584 89.15 -21.52 53.56
CA LEU A 584 90.11 -22.63 53.25
C LEU A 584 91.45 -22.08 52.75
N GLU A 585 91.44 -21.09 51.88
CA GLU A 585 92.63 -20.40 51.39
C GLU A 585 93.44 -19.78 52.54
N GLN A 586 92.73 -19.08 53.46
CA GLN A 586 93.35 -18.53 54.67
C GLN A 586 93.93 -19.62 55.55
N ARG A 587 93.24 -20.73 55.74
CA ARG A 587 93.75 -21.88 56.51
C ARG A 587 94.99 -22.53 55.84
N MET A 588 94.95 -22.63 54.50
CA MET A 588 96.13 -23.15 53.76
C MET A 588 97.26 -22.17 53.79
N ALA A 589 97.04 -20.85 53.76
CA ALA A 589 98.09 -19.84 53.91
C ALA A 589 98.71 -19.82 55.33
N ALA A 590 97.94 -20.11 56.38
CA ALA A 590 98.36 -20.21 57.75
C ALA A 590 99.09 -21.52 58.09
N ALA A 591 98.97 -22.52 57.22
CA ALA A 591 99.65 -23.84 57.40
C ALA A 591 100.96 -23.95 56.62
N LYS A 592 101.32 -22.91 55.85
CA LYS A 592 102.66 -22.70 55.27
C LYS A 592 103.50 -21.80 56.18
#